data_cf3654e16f21205d47073960208af4db
#
_entry.id   cf3654e16f21205d47073960208af4db
#
_cell.length_a   1.000
_cell.length_b   1.000
_cell.length_c   1.000
_cell.angle_alpha   90.00
_cell.angle_beta   90.00
_cell.angle_gamma   90.00
#
_symmetry.space_group_name_H-M   'P 1'
#
loop_
_entity.id
_entity.type
_entity.pdbx_description
1 polymer ?
#
loop_
_entity_poly.entity_id
_entity_poly.type
_entity_poly.pdbx_seq_one_letter_code
_entity_poly.pdbx_strand_id
1 'polypeptide(L)'
;MHKLVLIRHGESEWNKLNLFTGWTDVELSEKGVEEAHRAGRTLKEKGYDFDIVHTSLLKRAIHTMNNVLFELDREWLPVYKSWRLNERHYGALQGLNKAETAAKYGEEQVKIWRRSYDCPPPALEKDDPRNPALQAQFRDVDPKDLPLNESLELTVKRAVPYFEEVIKPEMEAGKRVLIVAHGNSLRALVKYFDNMPDEEIVGVNIPTGVPLVYEFDDNMKAINHYYLMDEEELRKQMEAVANQGKAK
;
A
#
# COMPACT_ATOMS: atom_id res chain seq x y z
N MET A 1 -23.91 8.79 -3.55
CA MET A 1 -22.84 8.35 -2.63
C MET A 1 -22.03 7.24 -3.29
N HIS A 2 -20.70 7.30 -3.18
CA HIS A 2 -19.80 6.30 -3.73
C HIS A 2 -18.98 5.66 -2.61
N LYS A 3 -18.64 4.38 -2.76
CA LYS A 3 -17.76 3.67 -1.84
C LYS A 3 -16.51 3.18 -2.57
N LEU A 4 -15.37 3.30 -1.91
CA LEU A 4 -14.09 2.76 -2.34
C LEU A 4 -13.54 1.88 -1.23
N VAL A 5 -13.10 0.67 -1.56
CA VAL A 5 -12.47 -0.22 -0.59
C VAL A 5 -10.97 -0.31 -0.89
N LEU A 6 -10.16 -0.10 0.14
CA LEU A 6 -8.71 -0.21 0.10
C LEU A 6 -8.28 -1.40 0.96
N ILE A 7 -7.36 -2.22 0.45
CA ILE A 7 -6.74 -3.30 1.22
C ILE A 7 -5.23 -3.22 1.06
N ARG A 8 -4.50 -3.09 2.18
CA ARG A 8 -3.06 -3.34 2.18
C ARG A 8 -2.82 -4.84 2.07
N HIS A 9 -1.88 -5.25 1.20
CA HIS A 9 -1.52 -6.66 1.06
C HIS A 9 -1.28 -7.34 2.41
N GLY A 10 -1.45 -8.66 2.47
CA GLY A 10 -1.16 -9.46 3.65
C GLY A 10 0.32 -9.42 4.05
N GLU A 11 0.65 -9.94 5.23
CA GLU A 11 2.05 -10.03 5.66
C GLU A 11 2.90 -10.68 4.57
N SER A 12 4.01 -10.02 4.21
CA SER A 12 5.00 -10.58 3.30
C SER A 12 6.10 -11.31 4.07
N GLU A 13 6.90 -12.14 3.36
CA GLU A 13 8.06 -12.80 3.96
C GLU A 13 9.02 -11.78 4.60
N TRP A 14 9.20 -10.61 3.98
CA TRP A 14 10.07 -9.57 4.51
C TRP A 14 9.42 -8.73 5.62
N ASN A 15 8.08 -8.58 5.64
CA ASN A 15 7.39 -8.06 6.83
C ASN A 15 7.66 -8.96 8.04
N LYS A 16 7.52 -10.27 7.87
CA LYS A 16 7.79 -11.26 8.90
C LYS A 16 9.22 -11.18 9.44
N LEU A 17 10.20 -10.93 8.56
CA LEU A 17 11.61 -10.77 8.91
C LEU A 17 11.97 -9.35 9.34
N ASN A 18 11.01 -8.41 9.35
CA ASN A 18 11.20 -7.00 9.68
C ASN A 18 12.25 -6.31 8.79
N LEU A 19 12.22 -6.61 7.49
CA LEU A 19 13.12 -6.00 6.49
C LEU A 19 12.42 -4.87 5.74
N PHE A 20 13.19 -3.86 5.35
CA PHE A 20 12.73 -2.85 4.39
C PHE A 20 12.49 -3.53 3.04
N THR A 21 11.27 -3.45 2.52
CA THR A 21 10.87 -4.16 1.30
C THR A 21 10.86 -3.26 0.06
N GLY A 22 10.13 -2.16 0.11
CA GLY A 22 10.00 -1.25 -1.02
C GLY A 22 9.53 -1.94 -2.30
N TRP A 23 10.32 -1.86 -3.36
CA TRP A 23 10.02 -2.47 -4.66
C TRP A 23 10.63 -3.86 -4.85
N THR A 24 11.27 -4.43 -3.82
CA THR A 24 11.69 -5.83 -3.88
C THR A 24 10.44 -6.71 -3.95
N ASP A 25 10.40 -7.60 -4.95
CA ASP A 25 9.19 -8.36 -5.29
C ASP A 25 9.09 -9.66 -4.50
N VAL A 26 8.86 -9.52 -3.18
CA VAL A 26 8.76 -10.65 -2.25
C VAL A 26 7.34 -11.20 -2.17
N GLU A 27 7.25 -12.48 -1.80
CA GLU A 27 5.99 -13.21 -1.66
C GLU A 27 5.31 -12.94 -0.33
N LEU A 28 4.02 -13.28 -0.24
CA LEU A 28 3.28 -13.34 1.01
C LEU A 28 3.82 -14.46 1.89
N SER A 29 3.83 -14.25 3.22
CA SER A 29 3.97 -15.32 4.19
C SER A 29 2.68 -16.16 4.24
N GLU A 30 2.72 -17.32 4.92
CA GLU A 30 1.51 -18.13 5.15
C GLU A 30 0.43 -17.34 5.87
N LYS A 31 0.83 -16.54 6.87
CA LYS A 31 -0.08 -15.63 7.59
C LYS A 31 -0.67 -14.59 6.65
N GLY A 32 0.13 -14.03 5.73
CA GLY A 32 -0.33 -13.05 4.75
C GLY A 32 -1.36 -13.62 3.79
N VAL A 33 -1.20 -14.86 3.37
CA VAL A 33 -2.19 -15.57 2.55
C VAL A 33 -3.51 -15.72 3.30
N GLU A 34 -3.47 -16.12 4.58
CA GLU A 34 -4.66 -16.24 5.42
C GLU A 34 -5.32 -14.87 5.67
N GLU A 35 -4.54 -13.82 5.88
CA GLU A 35 -5.06 -12.45 6.01
C GLU A 35 -5.81 -12.03 4.74
N ALA A 36 -5.31 -12.37 3.55
CA ALA A 36 -5.95 -12.08 2.27
C ALA A 36 -7.29 -12.81 2.13
N HIS A 37 -7.32 -14.09 2.46
CA HIS A 37 -8.57 -14.88 2.46
C HIS A 37 -9.58 -14.33 3.45
N ARG A 38 -9.14 -13.99 4.66
CA ARG A 38 -10.00 -13.38 5.68
C ARG A 38 -10.62 -12.08 5.21
N ALA A 39 -9.82 -11.21 4.57
CA ALA A 39 -10.33 -9.96 4.01
C ALA A 39 -11.46 -10.21 3.00
N GLY A 40 -11.26 -11.18 2.11
CA GLY A 40 -12.28 -11.57 1.13
C GLY A 40 -13.54 -12.11 1.78
N ARG A 41 -13.41 -12.98 2.77
CA ARG A 41 -14.56 -13.53 3.53
C ARG A 41 -15.33 -12.41 4.25
N THR A 42 -14.61 -11.48 4.89
CA THR A 42 -15.22 -10.33 5.57
C THR A 42 -16.03 -9.48 4.62
N LEU A 43 -15.48 -9.16 3.45
CA LEU A 43 -16.18 -8.38 2.41
C LEU A 43 -17.43 -9.11 1.94
N LYS A 44 -17.35 -10.42 1.72
CA LYS A 44 -18.48 -11.24 1.29
C LYS A 44 -19.60 -11.27 2.34
N GLU A 45 -19.25 -11.51 3.59
CA GLU A 45 -20.22 -11.57 4.71
C GLU A 45 -20.94 -10.23 4.90
N LYS A 46 -20.26 -9.12 4.66
CA LYS A 46 -20.84 -7.78 4.80
C LYS A 46 -21.51 -7.26 3.52
N GLY A 47 -21.61 -8.09 2.49
CA GLY A 47 -22.35 -7.79 1.27
C GLY A 47 -21.67 -6.85 0.31
N TYR A 48 -20.35 -6.71 0.38
CA TYR A 48 -19.59 -5.89 -0.58
C TYR A 48 -19.43 -6.61 -1.91
N ASP A 49 -19.58 -5.87 -2.99
CA ASP A 49 -19.34 -6.34 -4.35
C ASP A 49 -18.61 -5.26 -5.15
N PHE A 50 -17.95 -5.66 -6.21
CA PHE A 50 -17.08 -4.79 -7.01
C PHE A 50 -17.31 -4.98 -8.50
N ASP A 51 -16.99 -3.94 -9.27
CA ASP A 51 -17.07 -3.96 -10.73
C ASP A 51 -15.67 -3.95 -11.36
N ILE A 52 -14.66 -3.49 -10.63
CA ILE A 52 -13.29 -3.34 -11.13
C ILE A 52 -12.30 -3.32 -9.97
N VAL A 53 -11.09 -3.83 -10.22
CA VAL A 53 -10.03 -3.90 -9.23
C VAL A 53 -8.75 -3.27 -9.78
N HIS A 54 -8.06 -2.50 -8.93
CA HIS A 54 -6.74 -1.95 -9.20
C HIS A 54 -5.72 -2.50 -8.21
N THR A 55 -4.53 -2.80 -8.69
CA THR A 55 -3.42 -3.27 -7.85
C THR A 55 -2.08 -2.79 -8.43
N SER A 56 -0.99 -3.11 -7.75
CA SER A 56 0.36 -2.76 -8.18
C SER A 56 0.97 -3.81 -9.10
N LEU A 57 2.25 -3.62 -9.44
CA LEU A 57 3.06 -4.61 -10.17
C LEU A 57 3.84 -5.55 -9.24
N LEU A 58 3.60 -5.51 -7.92
CA LEU A 58 4.32 -6.33 -6.95
C LEU A 58 3.46 -7.53 -6.53
N LYS A 59 4.05 -8.72 -6.55
CA LYS A 59 3.30 -9.99 -6.36
C LYS A 59 2.57 -10.09 -5.03
N ARG A 60 3.10 -9.52 -3.93
CA ARG A 60 2.41 -9.58 -2.64
C ARG A 60 1.05 -8.88 -2.65
N ALA A 61 0.92 -7.80 -3.43
CA ALA A 61 -0.39 -7.14 -3.63
C ALA A 61 -1.26 -7.91 -4.63
N ILE A 62 -0.67 -8.38 -5.72
CA ILE A 62 -1.39 -9.18 -6.75
C ILE A 62 -1.96 -10.45 -6.12
N HIS A 63 -1.18 -11.19 -5.34
CA HIS A 63 -1.62 -12.42 -4.70
C HIS A 63 -2.64 -12.17 -3.60
N THR A 64 -2.50 -11.08 -2.84
CA THR A 64 -3.56 -10.66 -1.90
C THR A 64 -4.87 -10.43 -2.65
N MET A 65 -4.84 -9.67 -3.74
CA MET A 65 -6.01 -9.43 -4.59
C MET A 65 -6.62 -10.73 -5.11
N ASN A 66 -5.79 -11.63 -5.63
CA ASN A 66 -6.27 -12.91 -6.17
C ASN A 66 -7.02 -13.71 -5.09
N ASN A 67 -6.50 -13.77 -3.86
CA ASN A 67 -7.13 -14.48 -2.75
C ASN A 67 -8.42 -13.81 -2.27
N VAL A 68 -8.48 -12.48 -2.27
CA VAL A 68 -9.70 -11.72 -1.99
C VAL A 68 -10.78 -12.03 -3.04
N LEU A 69 -10.42 -11.98 -4.31
CA LEU A 69 -11.36 -12.25 -5.41
C LEU A 69 -11.82 -13.71 -5.42
N PHE A 70 -10.95 -14.64 -5.05
CA PHE A 70 -11.32 -16.06 -4.86
C PHE A 70 -12.45 -16.21 -3.83
N GLU A 71 -12.30 -15.59 -2.66
CA GLU A 71 -13.30 -15.66 -1.59
C GLU A 71 -14.62 -14.99 -1.98
N LEU A 72 -14.55 -13.90 -2.77
CA LEU A 72 -15.72 -13.20 -3.28
C LEU A 72 -16.40 -13.91 -4.46
N ASP A 73 -15.76 -14.95 -5.03
CA ASP A 73 -16.15 -15.56 -6.30
C ASP A 73 -16.27 -14.51 -7.41
N ARG A 74 -15.25 -13.66 -7.52
CA ARG A 74 -15.18 -12.53 -8.45
C ARG A 74 -13.86 -12.48 -9.25
N GLU A 75 -13.22 -13.64 -9.44
CA GLU A 75 -11.93 -13.72 -10.17
C GLU A 75 -12.06 -13.26 -11.65
N TRP A 76 -13.27 -13.23 -12.17
CA TRP A 76 -13.58 -12.76 -13.53
C TRP A 76 -13.63 -11.24 -13.68
N LEU A 77 -13.53 -10.48 -12.61
CA LEU A 77 -13.57 -9.01 -12.68
C LEU A 77 -12.40 -8.45 -13.49
N PRO A 78 -12.60 -7.32 -14.20
CA PRO A 78 -11.49 -6.57 -14.77
C PRO A 78 -10.49 -6.16 -13.71
N VAL A 79 -9.20 -6.39 -13.96
CA VAL A 79 -8.10 -6.03 -13.07
C VAL A 79 -7.11 -5.17 -13.85
N TYR A 80 -6.74 -4.03 -13.26
CA TYR A 80 -5.72 -3.14 -13.80
C TYR A 80 -4.54 -3.08 -12.82
N LYS A 81 -3.35 -3.32 -13.34
CA LYS A 81 -2.09 -3.27 -12.60
C LYS A 81 -1.33 -2.02 -13.00
N SER A 82 -0.87 -1.24 -12.04
CA SER A 82 -0.09 -0.03 -12.29
C SER A 82 1.07 0.09 -11.33
N TRP A 83 2.26 0.45 -11.85
CA TRP A 83 3.41 0.78 -11.02
C TRP A 83 3.13 1.96 -10.10
N ARG A 84 2.20 2.85 -10.46
CA ARG A 84 1.80 4.02 -9.66
C ARG A 84 1.16 3.64 -8.32
N LEU A 85 0.72 2.38 -8.17
CA LEU A 85 0.23 1.84 -6.90
C LEU A 85 1.27 1.00 -6.15
N ASN A 86 2.49 0.88 -6.67
CA ASN A 86 3.58 0.21 -5.99
C ASN A 86 3.86 0.83 -4.62
N GLU A 87 4.49 0.05 -3.74
CA GLU A 87 5.01 0.57 -2.47
C GLU A 87 5.99 1.72 -2.71
N ARG A 88 6.19 2.56 -1.71
CA ARG A 88 7.26 3.55 -1.68
C ARG A 88 8.60 2.85 -1.88
N HIS A 89 9.43 3.41 -2.73
CA HIS A 89 10.76 2.86 -3.01
C HIS A 89 11.75 3.22 -1.90
N TYR A 90 12.18 2.23 -1.14
CA TYR A 90 13.09 2.45 -0.01
C TYR A 90 14.58 2.53 -0.40
N GLY A 91 14.90 2.60 -1.69
CA GLY A 91 16.26 2.82 -2.18
C GLY A 91 17.25 1.78 -1.65
N ALA A 92 18.39 2.25 -1.18
CA ALA A 92 19.46 1.41 -0.66
C ALA A 92 19.12 0.69 0.67
N LEU A 93 18.03 1.11 1.36
CA LEU A 93 17.59 0.41 2.58
C LEU A 93 16.92 -0.93 2.30
N GLN A 94 16.48 -1.18 1.06
CA GLN A 94 15.81 -2.43 0.70
C GLN A 94 16.68 -3.65 1.04
N GLY A 95 16.10 -4.58 1.80
CA GLY A 95 16.78 -5.78 2.29
C GLY A 95 17.43 -5.64 3.66
N LEU A 96 17.53 -4.42 4.21
CA LEU A 96 18.07 -4.21 5.56
C LEU A 96 17.01 -4.46 6.63
N ASN A 97 17.43 -5.02 7.77
CA ASN A 97 16.57 -5.22 8.93
C ASN A 97 16.27 -3.88 9.60
N LYS A 98 15.02 -3.60 9.87
CA LYS A 98 14.58 -2.31 10.44
C LYS A 98 15.14 -2.08 11.85
N ALA A 99 15.12 -3.10 12.70
CA ALA A 99 15.62 -2.98 14.07
C ALA A 99 17.16 -2.82 14.09
N GLU A 100 17.89 -3.58 13.27
CA GLU A 100 19.34 -3.45 13.14
C GLU A 100 19.73 -2.08 12.55
N THR A 101 18.97 -1.59 11.59
CA THR A 101 19.16 -0.25 11.02
C THR A 101 18.92 0.83 12.09
N ALA A 102 17.89 0.66 12.93
CA ALA A 102 17.63 1.55 14.06
C ALA A 102 18.75 1.52 15.10
N ALA A 103 19.33 0.34 15.38
CA ALA A 103 20.46 0.20 16.29
C ALA A 103 21.72 0.89 15.74
N LYS A 104 21.92 0.87 14.41
CA LYS A 104 23.09 1.47 13.73
C LYS A 104 22.97 2.99 13.56
N TYR A 105 21.82 3.47 13.10
CA TYR A 105 21.63 4.88 12.73
C TYR A 105 20.76 5.67 13.73
N GLY A 106 20.19 5.00 14.73
CA GLY A 106 19.25 5.57 15.69
C GLY A 106 17.79 5.40 15.28
N GLU A 107 16.91 5.23 16.26
CA GLU A 107 15.46 5.04 16.03
C GLU A 107 14.85 6.27 15.35
N GLU A 108 15.30 7.46 15.71
CA GLU A 108 14.81 8.71 15.13
C GLU A 108 15.09 8.80 13.64
N GLN A 109 16.32 8.46 13.21
CA GLN A 109 16.69 8.46 11.80
C GLN A 109 15.87 7.45 11.00
N VAL A 110 15.66 6.24 11.53
CA VAL A 110 14.82 5.22 10.87
C VAL A 110 13.36 5.67 10.82
N LYS A 111 12.87 6.31 11.87
CA LYS A 111 11.52 6.90 11.89
C LYS A 111 11.37 7.96 10.80
N ILE A 112 12.36 8.83 10.62
CA ILE A 112 12.39 9.83 9.55
C ILE A 112 12.30 9.14 8.19
N TRP A 113 13.16 8.16 7.90
CA TRP A 113 13.15 7.43 6.64
C TRP A 113 11.85 6.67 6.37
N ARG A 114 11.18 6.17 7.42
CA ARG A 114 9.93 5.40 7.29
C ARG A 114 8.68 6.25 7.22
N ARG A 115 8.68 7.40 7.88
CA ARG A 115 7.44 8.10 8.22
C ARG A 115 7.39 9.55 7.80
N SER A 116 8.53 10.25 7.66
CA SER A 116 8.50 11.65 7.26
C SER A 116 7.90 11.79 5.85
N TYR A 117 7.27 12.93 5.61
CA TYR A 117 6.61 13.18 4.34
C TYR A 117 7.60 13.40 3.19
N ASP A 118 8.66 14.19 3.43
CA ASP A 118 9.53 14.73 2.38
C ASP A 118 10.98 14.19 2.38
N CYS A 119 11.37 13.39 3.36
CA CYS A 119 12.74 12.88 3.45
C CYS A 119 12.86 11.48 2.82
N PRO A 120 13.53 11.35 1.65
CA PRO A 120 13.75 10.03 1.05
C PRO A 120 14.89 9.28 1.76
N PRO A 121 14.90 7.93 1.70
CA PRO A 121 16.05 7.16 2.11
C PRO A 121 17.20 7.31 1.12
N PRO A 122 18.41 6.77 1.43
CA PRO A 122 19.52 6.76 0.48
C PRO A 122 19.13 6.10 -0.85
N ALA A 123 19.53 6.70 -1.97
CA ALA A 123 19.20 6.19 -3.30
C ALA A 123 20.03 4.96 -3.68
N LEU A 124 19.48 4.13 -4.56
CA LEU A 124 20.25 3.11 -5.27
C LEU A 124 21.23 3.76 -6.26
N GLU A 125 22.35 3.10 -6.51
CA GLU A 125 23.20 3.44 -7.64
C GLU A 125 22.51 3.05 -8.96
N LYS A 126 22.82 3.76 -10.05
CA LYS A 126 22.16 3.52 -11.35
C LYS A 126 22.39 2.12 -11.92
N ASP A 127 23.53 1.53 -11.61
CA ASP A 127 23.92 0.17 -12.05
C ASP A 127 23.51 -0.93 -11.08
N ASP A 128 22.87 -0.57 -9.96
CA ASP A 128 22.36 -1.56 -9.01
C ASP A 128 21.29 -2.42 -9.70
N PRO A 129 21.38 -3.77 -9.60
CA PRO A 129 20.39 -4.67 -10.21
C PRO A 129 18.95 -4.42 -9.74
N ARG A 130 18.77 -3.78 -8.58
CA ARG A 130 17.45 -3.41 -8.04
C ARG A 130 16.88 -2.14 -8.67
N ASN A 131 17.65 -1.42 -9.51
CA ASN A 131 17.14 -0.27 -10.25
C ASN A 131 15.98 -0.73 -11.14
N PRO A 132 14.74 -0.20 -10.97
CA PRO A 132 13.58 -0.60 -11.76
C PRO A 132 13.79 -0.45 -13.27
N ALA A 133 14.58 0.53 -13.70
CA ALA A 133 14.88 0.73 -15.11
C ALA A 133 15.62 -0.47 -15.75
N LEU A 134 16.26 -1.32 -14.95
CA LEU A 134 16.96 -2.52 -15.40
C LEU A 134 16.11 -3.80 -15.26
N GLN A 135 14.87 -3.69 -14.76
CA GLN A 135 14.02 -4.84 -14.48
C GLN A 135 12.92 -4.98 -15.55
N ALA A 136 12.75 -6.19 -16.06
CA ALA A 136 11.76 -6.50 -17.10
C ALA A 136 10.32 -6.14 -16.71
N GLN A 137 10.02 -6.19 -15.40
CA GLN A 137 8.71 -5.86 -14.82
C GLN A 137 8.26 -4.43 -15.15
N PHE A 138 9.22 -3.51 -15.33
CA PHE A 138 8.95 -2.09 -15.59
C PHE A 138 9.32 -1.62 -16.99
N ARG A 139 9.51 -2.57 -17.92
CA ARG A 139 9.96 -2.26 -19.30
C ARG A 139 9.04 -1.31 -20.07
N ASP A 140 7.76 -1.27 -19.73
CA ASP A 140 6.76 -0.43 -20.38
C ASP A 140 6.60 0.95 -19.73
N VAL A 141 7.40 1.23 -18.68
CA VAL A 141 7.42 2.52 -17.99
C VAL A 141 8.60 3.34 -18.49
N ASP A 142 8.39 4.63 -18.76
CA ASP A 142 9.50 5.52 -19.12
C ASP A 142 10.55 5.52 -18.00
N PRO A 143 11.82 5.21 -18.28
CA PRO A 143 12.86 5.16 -17.27
C PRO A 143 12.99 6.43 -16.43
N LYS A 144 12.65 7.59 -16.97
CA LYS A 144 12.69 8.86 -16.23
C LYS A 144 11.68 8.93 -15.09
N ASP A 145 10.60 8.13 -15.16
CA ASP A 145 9.56 8.08 -14.13
C ASP A 145 9.85 7.04 -13.05
N LEU A 146 10.87 6.20 -13.27
CA LEU A 146 11.23 5.12 -12.34
C LEU A 146 12.19 5.62 -11.26
N PRO A 147 11.87 5.44 -9.96
CA PRO A 147 12.67 6.00 -8.88
C PRO A 147 13.87 5.12 -8.51
N LEU A 148 14.89 5.76 -7.94
CA LEU A 148 15.99 5.10 -7.22
C LEU A 148 15.78 5.15 -5.70
N ASN A 149 14.90 6.01 -5.24
CA ASN A 149 14.40 6.15 -3.88
C ASN A 149 13.14 7.02 -3.90
N GLU A 150 12.33 6.94 -2.86
CA GLU A 150 11.16 7.80 -2.72
C GLU A 150 10.95 8.25 -1.28
N SER A 151 10.52 9.50 -1.12
CA SER A 151 9.80 9.97 0.06
C SER A 151 8.30 9.64 -0.09
N LEU A 152 7.52 9.83 0.96
CA LEU A 152 6.06 9.73 0.84
C LEU A 152 5.50 10.79 -0.12
N GLU A 153 6.07 11.99 -0.13
CA GLU A 153 5.71 13.05 -1.08
C GLU A 153 5.82 12.59 -2.53
N LEU A 154 6.91 11.91 -2.89
CA LEU A 154 7.09 11.36 -4.23
C LEU A 154 6.10 10.25 -4.54
N THR A 155 5.75 9.43 -3.56
CA THR A 155 4.71 8.41 -3.70
C THR A 155 3.33 9.05 -3.94
N VAL A 156 3.01 10.13 -3.22
CA VAL A 156 1.79 10.93 -3.43
C VAL A 156 1.72 11.45 -4.87
N LYS A 157 2.84 11.99 -5.38
CA LYS A 157 2.91 12.58 -6.73
C LYS A 157 2.62 11.58 -7.85
N ARG A 158 2.71 10.28 -7.62
CA ARG A 158 2.36 9.25 -8.61
C ARG A 158 1.05 8.52 -8.32
N ALA A 159 0.71 8.30 -7.05
CA ALA A 159 -0.49 7.58 -6.67
C ALA A 159 -1.76 8.43 -6.81
N VAL A 160 -1.72 9.69 -6.37
CA VAL A 160 -2.88 10.59 -6.43
C VAL A 160 -3.30 10.90 -7.86
N PRO A 161 -2.40 11.24 -8.80
CA PRO A 161 -2.81 11.40 -10.20
C PRO A 161 -3.42 10.15 -10.83
N TYR A 162 -2.94 8.96 -10.46
CA TYR A 162 -3.57 7.72 -10.91
C TYR A 162 -5.02 7.60 -10.42
N PHE A 163 -5.26 7.93 -9.15
CA PHE A 163 -6.63 7.98 -8.62
C PHE A 163 -7.48 9.00 -9.38
N GLU A 164 -7.00 10.23 -9.55
CA GLU A 164 -7.75 11.31 -10.19
C GLU A 164 -8.05 11.04 -11.67
N GLU A 165 -7.09 10.50 -12.40
CA GLU A 165 -7.19 10.31 -13.85
C GLU A 165 -7.89 9.01 -14.23
N VAL A 166 -7.76 7.94 -13.43
CA VAL A 166 -8.22 6.60 -13.77
C VAL A 166 -9.37 6.14 -12.87
N ILE A 167 -9.18 6.16 -11.56
CA ILE A 167 -10.12 5.54 -10.61
C ILE A 167 -11.34 6.44 -10.37
N LYS A 168 -11.12 7.71 -10.13
CA LYS A 168 -12.21 8.67 -9.88
C LYS A 168 -13.25 8.69 -11.01
N PRO A 169 -12.87 8.76 -12.29
CA PRO A 169 -13.86 8.69 -13.38
C PRO A 169 -14.67 7.38 -13.38
N GLU A 170 -14.05 6.26 -13.00
CA GLU A 170 -14.77 4.99 -12.89
C GLU A 170 -15.84 5.04 -11.79
N MET A 171 -15.48 5.62 -10.63
CA MET A 171 -16.42 5.80 -9.52
C MET A 171 -17.55 6.76 -9.90
N GLU A 172 -17.23 7.86 -10.58
CA GLU A 172 -18.22 8.82 -11.07
C GLU A 172 -19.20 8.18 -12.06
N ALA A 173 -18.73 7.20 -12.83
CA ALA A 173 -19.56 6.39 -13.75
C ALA A 173 -20.39 5.32 -13.01
N GLY A 174 -20.32 5.25 -11.69
CA GLY A 174 -21.11 4.32 -10.87
C GLY A 174 -20.41 2.98 -10.59
N LYS A 175 -19.16 2.79 -10.96
CA LYS A 175 -18.43 1.55 -10.69
C LYS A 175 -18.00 1.46 -9.22
N ARG A 176 -18.14 0.26 -8.66
CA ARG A 176 -17.65 -0.07 -7.32
C ARG A 176 -16.22 -0.57 -7.45
N VAL A 177 -15.28 0.17 -6.85
CA VAL A 177 -13.85 -0.04 -7.04
C VAL A 177 -13.21 -0.64 -5.79
N LEU A 178 -12.34 -1.64 -6.00
CA LEU A 178 -11.43 -2.20 -5.00
C LEU A 178 -10.00 -1.86 -5.39
N ILE A 179 -9.21 -1.37 -4.43
CA ILE A 179 -7.77 -1.17 -4.58
C ILE A 179 -7.06 -2.08 -3.59
N VAL A 180 -6.16 -2.93 -4.09
CA VAL A 180 -5.28 -3.75 -3.25
C VAL A 180 -3.84 -3.31 -3.52
N ALA A 181 -3.21 -2.70 -2.53
CA ALA A 181 -1.91 -2.07 -2.71
C ALA A 181 -1.04 -2.16 -1.44
N HIS A 182 -0.30 -1.11 -1.13
CA HIS A 182 0.77 -1.13 -0.13
C HIS A 182 0.58 -0.06 0.93
N GLY A 183 1.27 -0.22 2.06
CA GLY A 183 1.16 0.70 3.19
C GLY A 183 1.35 2.16 2.78
N ASN A 184 2.39 2.48 2.03
CA ASN A 184 2.68 3.87 1.67
C ASN A 184 1.86 4.39 0.49
N SER A 185 1.59 3.59 -0.54
CA SER A 185 0.69 4.03 -1.62
C SER A 185 -0.72 4.29 -1.10
N LEU A 186 -1.22 3.48 -0.16
CA LEU A 186 -2.51 3.72 0.47
C LEU A 186 -2.47 4.91 1.44
N ARG A 187 -1.39 5.10 2.20
CA ARG A 187 -1.20 6.31 3.02
C ARG A 187 -1.23 7.58 2.17
N ALA A 188 -0.66 7.54 0.97
CA ALA A 188 -0.73 8.64 0.02
C ALA A 188 -2.18 8.99 -0.35
N LEU A 189 -3.00 7.98 -0.64
CA LEU A 189 -4.42 8.17 -0.95
C LEU A 189 -5.21 8.65 0.27
N VAL A 190 -4.99 8.07 1.44
CA VAL A 190 -5.63 8.47 2.70
C VAL A 190 -5.34 9.95 3.01
N LYS A 191 -4.07 10.36 2.89
CA LYS A 191 -3.67 11.76 3.07
C LYS A 191 -4.45 12.69 2.14
N TYR A 192 -4.58 12.30 0.90
CA TYR A 192 -5.31 13.06 -0.11
C TYR A 192 -6.82 13.10 0.20
N PHE A 193 -7.45 11.96 0.47
CA PHE A 193 -8.89 11.87 0.75
C PHE A 193 -9.30 12.68 1.99
N ASP A 194 -8.49 12.62 3.04
CA ASP A 194 -8.77 13.27 4.32
C ASP A 194 -8.24 14.71 4.38
N ASN A 195 -7.60 15.18 3.31
CA ASN A 195 -6.91 16.48 3.27
C ASN A 195 -5.99 16.67 4.47
N MET A 196 -5.20 15.64 4.75
CA MET A 196 -4.40 15.51 5.96
C MET A 196 -3.08 16.31 5.86
N PRO A 197 -2.70 17.09 6.90
CA PRO A 197 -1.41 17.78 6.93
C PRO A 197 -0.23 16.81 6.92
N ASP A 198 0.94 17.29 6.46
CA ASP A 198 2.16 16.49 6.36
C ASP A 198 2.60 15.89 7.70
N GLU A 199 2.42 16.62 8.80
CA GLU A 199 2.78 16.15 10.14
C GLU A 199 1.87 15.03 10.64
N GLU A 200 0.59 15.08 10.28
CA GLU A 200 -0.40 14.12 10.75
C GLU A 200 -0.24 12.75 10.08
N ILE A 201 0.16 12.72 8.80
CA ILE A 201 0.34 11.45 8.07
C ILE A 201 1.45 10.58 8.70
N VAL A 202 2.40 11.18 9.41
CA VAL A 202 3.47 10.43 10.09
C VAL A 202 2.92 9.38 11.05
N GLY A 203 1.81 9.67 11.72
CA GLY A 203 1.16 8.78 12.70
C GLY A 203 0.19 7.77 12.11
N VAL A 204 -0.07 7.79 10.81
CA VAL A 204 -1.04 6.88 10.19
C VAL A 204 -0.40 5.53 9.89
N ASN A 205 -0.99 4.47 10.44
CA ASN A 205 -0.56 3.08 10.25
C ASN A 205 -1.72 2.28 9.66
N ILE A 206 -1.50 1.67 8.50
CA ILE A 206 -2.49 0.82 7.84
C ILE A 206 -2.12 -0.65 8.07
N PRO A 207 -2.96 -1.43 8.75
CA PRO A 207 -2.68 -2.85 8.99
C PRO A 207 -2.80 -3.68 7.72
N THR A 208 -2.10 -4.79 7.67
CA THR A 208 -2.18 -5.74 6.56
C THR A 208 -3.53 -6.48 6.54
N GLY A 209 -4.09 -6.66 5.36
CA GLY A 209 -5.24 -7.54 5.15
C GLY A 209 -6.54 -7.11 5.81
N VAL A 210 -6.71 -5.83 6.13
CA VAL A 210 -7.95 -5.31 6.72
C VAL A 210 -8.61 -4.33 5.75
N PRO A 211 -9.83 -4.62 5.26
CA PRO A 211 -10.50 -3.69 4.36
C PRO A 211 -10.78 -2.35 5.03
N LEU A 212 -10.37 -1.28 4.36
CA LEU A 212 -10.64 0.10 4.72
C LEU A 212 -11.66 0.66 3.72
N VAL A 213 -12.83 1.07 4.21
CA VAL A 213 -13.91 1.59 3.38
C VAL A 213 -13.91 3.11 3.45
N TYR A 214 -13.88 3.77 2.30
CA TYR A 214 -14.11 5.21 2.15
C TYR A 214 -15.47 5.45 1.53
N GLU A 215 -16.19 6.40 2.10
CA GLU A 215 -17.48 6.88 1.55
C GLU A 215 -17.29 8.29 1.02
N PHE A 216 -17.77 8.53 -0.21
CA PHE A 216 -17.68 9.82 -0.90
C PHE A 216 -19.07 10.34 -1.21
N ASP A 217 -19.24 11.64 -1.15
CA ASP A 217 -20.46 12.29 -1.62
C ASP A 217 -20.52 12.31 -3.16
N ASP A 218 -21.59 12.88 -3.70
CA ASP A 218 -21.78 12.95 -5.16
C ASP A 218 -20.78 13.86 -5.87
N ASN A 219 -20.07 14.72 -5.13
CA ASN A 219 -18.99 15.56 -5.62
C ASN A 219 -17.60 14.91 -5.45
N MET A 220 -17.56 13.62 -5.11
CA MET A 220 -16.32 12.86 -4.88
C MET A 220 -15.47 13.40 -3.73
N LYS A 221 -16.11 14.01 -2.73
CA LYS A 221 -15.46 14.39 -1.48
C LYS A 221 -15.63 13.27 -0.46
N ALA A 222 -14.52 12.86 0.17
CA ALA A 222 -14.56 11.88 1.24
C ALA A 222 -15.32 12.43 2.46
N ILE A 223 -16.32 11.71 2.94
CA ILE A 223 -17.17 12.11 4.06
C ILE A 223 -17.04 11.21 5.27
N ASN A 224 -16.57 9.97 5.07
CA ASN A 224 -16.41 9.00 6.15
C ASN A 224 -15.47 7.88 5.73
N HIS A 225 -14.80 7.25 6.69
CA HIS A 225 -14.08 6.01 6.47
C HIS A 225 -14.08 5.15 7.72
N TYR A 226 -13.96 3.85 7.54
CA TYR A 226 -13.91 2.86 8.64
C TYR A 226 -13.27 1.57 8.18
N TYR A 227 -12.68 0.87 9.13
CA TYR A 227 -12.14 -0.47 8.88
C TYR A 227 -13.20 -1.54 9.18
N LEU A 228 -13.21 -2.61 8.40
CA LEU A 228 -14.06 -3.78 8.62
C LEU A 228 -13.35 -4.75 9.58
N MET A 229 -13.18 -4.30 10.82
CA MET A 229 -12.52 -5.06 11.88
C MET A 229 -12.97 -4.53 13.24
N ASP A 230 -12.98 -5.40 14.25
CA ASP A 230 -13.18 -5.01 15.65
C ASP A 230 -12.15 -3.97 16.10
N GLU A 231 -12.59 -2.95 16.83
CA GLU A 231 -11.74 -1.80 17.20
C GLU A 231 -10.52 -2.20 18.05
N GLU A 232 -10.68 -3.14 18.97
CA GLU A 232 -9.58 -3.58 19.84
C GLU A 232 -8.53 -4.33 19.03
N GLU A 233 -8.95 -5.23 18.17
CA GLU A 233 -8.05 -5.98 17.27
C GLU A 233 -7.34 -5.03 16.31
N LEU A 234 -8.05 -4.06 15.74
CA LEU A 234 -7.50 -3.04 14.86
C LEU A 234 -6.40 -2.24 15.56
N ARG A 235 -6.64 -1.79 16.79
CA ARG A 235 -5.66 -1.04 17.60
C ARG A 235 -4.37 -1.84 17.79
N LYS A 236 -4.48 -3.13 18.13
CA LYS A 236 -3.33 -4.03 18.32
C LYS A 236 -2.52 -4.16 17.02
N GLN A 237 -3.18 -4.31 15.88
CA GLN A 237 -2.49 -4.43 14.60
C GLN A 237 -1.81 -3.14 14.18
N MET A 238 -2.40 -1.98 14.42
CA MET A 238 -1.79 -0.68 14.16
C MET A 238 -0.56 -0.44 15.03
N GLU A 239 -0.60 -0.80 16.32
CA GLU A 239 0.54 -0.72 17.23
C GLU A 239 1.70 -1.62 16.75
N ALA A 240 1.40 -2.82 16.28
CA ALA A 240 2.41 -3.72 15.74
C ALA A 240 3.14 -3.11 14.53
N VAL A 241 2.40 -2.43 13.63
CA VAL A 241 2.99 -1.72 12.49
C VAL A 241 3.88 -0.57 12.98
N ALA A 242 3.42 0.22 13.93
CA ALA A 242 4.17 1.36 14.47
C ALA A 242 5.49 0.92 15.12
N ASN A 243 5.52 -0.24 15.75
CA ASN A 243 6.68 -0.76 16.49
C ASN A 243 7.77 -1.40 15.60
N GLN A 244 7.53 -1.60 14.32
CA GLN A 244 8.49 -2.26 13.41
C GLN A 244 9.85 -1.55 13.30
N GLY A 245 9.89 -0.25 13.49
CA GLY A 245 11.11 0.56 13.39
C GLY A 245 11.89 0.73 14.70
N LYS A 246 11.47 0.09 15.78
CA LYS A 246 12.17 0.19 17.07
C LYS A 246 13.37 -0.74 17.12
N ALA A 247 14.44 -0.30 17.77
CA ALA A 247 15.59 -1.15 18.05
C ALA A 247 15.21 -2.30 19.00
N LYS A 248 15.87 -3.45 18.84
CA LYS A 248 15.74 -4.58 19.75
C LYS A 248 16.80 -4.48 20.86
#